data_722a8e6da1d95c45095bf53a4bc21f53
#
_entry.id   722a8e6da1d95c45095bf53a4bc21f53
#
_cell.length_a   1.000
_cell.length_b   1.000
_cell.length_c   1.000
_cell.angle_alpha   90.00
_cell.angle_beta   90.00
_cell.angle_gamma   90.00
#
_symmetry.space_group_name_H-M   'P 1'
#
loop_
_entity.id
_entity.type
_entity.pdbx_description
1 polymer ?
#
loop_
_entity_poly.entity_id
_entity_poly.type
_entity_poly.pdbx_seq_one_letter_code
_entity_poly.pdbx_strand_id
1 'polypeptide(L)'
;FLNGYFAGGISGENDARGWMLLKHLELLEGWHNSSGNPFFEKIDLDKIALIGHSRGGEAVSVAAAFNQLENYPDNGNIKFDFDFNIRSVIAIAPVDQQYQPADLPLPLVDINYLVMQGAHDGDVSSFTGLRQYQRVSFTDPTSDMFKAALYIYQANHSQFNSDWGNQDLGLPRGQYLNTKPLLSADQQQHISSLYISAFLDATLKEQNAYVPLFEDFQNAGDWLPPTLYMNQFQSSAYHPIATFEEDIDLSSTSISGGNISTSGLSPWKEVELEYRSGKDQDNHVVQIGWSGARGSYDIDLPNNFMLGDHLNSSSFLVFNIADNRNLPNDLINISISLTDEDYTVSILALEKYALVYPTFISNFTKYEPWELDKYKKPNETILQTVRIPLSAFLEIESRLDIEKLTQISFSFDQTSSGNIFLDEIGFEK
;
A
#
# COMPACT_ATOMS: atom_id res chain seq x y z
N PHE A 1 8.99 11.14 -19.59
CA PHE A 1 9.48 12.15 -20.53
C PHE A 1 10.39 11.59 -21.62
N LEU A 2 11.15 10.55 -21.41
CA LEU A 2 12.22 10.15 -22.32
C LEU A 2 12.25 8.70 -22.71
N ASN A 3 11.42 7.91 -22.13
CA ASN A 3 11.46 6.48 -22.32
C ASN A 3 10.66 5.96 -23.51
N GLY A 4 10.08 6.83 -24.34
CA GLY A 4 9.48 6.42 -25.59
C GLY A 4 10.46 5.72 -26.55
N TYR A 5 11.75 6.05 -26.44
CA TYR A 5 12.79 5.43 -27.28
C TYR A 5 13.12 3.98 -26.86
N PHE A 6 13.03 3.70 -25.58
CA PHE A 6 13.30 2.35 -25.03
C PHE A 6 12.01 1.55 -24.82
N ALA A 7 10.90 1.98 -25.38
CA ALA A 7 9.62 1.27 -25.36
C ALA A 7 9.65 -0.06 -26.15
N GLY A 8 10.77 -0.38 -26.76
CA GLY A 8 10.93 -1.52 -27.68
C GLY A 8 10.99 -2.90 -27.03
N GLY A 9 10.71 -3.05 -25.75
CA GLY A 9 10.50 -4.37 -25.16
C GLY A 9 11.73 -5.09 -24.64
N ILE A 10 12.79 -4.39 -24.32
CA ILE A 10 13.91 -4.98 -23.56
C ILE A 10 13.49 -4.96 -22.09
N SER A 11 13.33 -6.14 -21.51
CA SER A 11 13.22 -6.32 -20.06
C SER A 11 14.58 -6.01 -19.42
N GLY A 12 14.59 -5.36 -18.24
CA GLY A 12 15.82 -5.13 -17.49
C GLY A 12 16.53 -3.81 -17.75
N GLU A 13 15.87 -2.81 -18.37
CA GLU A 13 16.42 -1.46 -18.58
C GLU A 13 15.97 -0.44 -17.54
N ASN A 14 15.32 -0.84 -16.46
CA ASN A 14 14.79 0.11 -15.50
C ASN A 14 15.88 0.79 -14.68
N ASP A 15 17.06 0.19 -14.54
CA ASP A 15 18.28 0.81 -14.04
C ASP A 15 18.69 2.03 -14.91
N ALA A 16 18.82 1.83 -16.20
CA ALA A 16 19.16 2.88 -17.16
C ALA A 16 18.09 4.00 -17.19
N ARG A 17 16.82 3.63 -17.04
CA ARG A 17 15.71 4.59 -16.97
C ARG A 17 15.77 5.44 -15.70
N GLY A 18 16.01 4.81 -14.55
CA GLY A 18 16.18 5.49 -13.27
C GLY A 18 17.41 6.41 -13.29
N TRP A 19 18.54 5.91 -13.78
CA TRP A 19 19.75 6.72 -13.91
C TRP A 19 19.55 7.92 -14.83
N MET A 20 18.88 7.72 -15.97
CA MET A 20 18.57 8.83 -16.89
C MET A 20 17.71 9.92 -16.25
N LEU A 21 16.77 9.56 -15.36
CA LEU A 21 16.00 10.55 -14.60
C LEU A 21 16.91 11.42 -13.73
N LEU A 22 17.88 10.83 -13.02
CA LEU A 22 18.84 11.56 -12.22
C LEU A 22 19.72 12.48 -13.08
N LYS A 23 20.14 12.02 -14.27
CA LYS A 23 20.88 12.87 -15.23
C LYS A 23 20.03 14.03 -15.76
N HIS A 24 18.72 13.91 -15.79
CA HIS A 24 17.85 15.06 -16.10
C HIS A 24 17.74 16.03 -14.94
N LEU A 25 17.74 15.55 -13.70
CA LEU A 25 17.80 16.43 -12.53
C LEU A 25 19.10 17.23 -12.51
N GLU A 26 20.25 16.60 -12.78
CA GLU A 26 21.54 17.34 -12.94
C GLU A 26 21.45 18.43 -14.02
N LEU A 27 20.83 18.12 -15.16
CA LEU A 27 20.66 19.10 -16.22
C LEU A 27 19.75 20.27 -15.80
N LEU A 28 18.65 19.97 -15.09
CA LEU A 28 17.73 20.98 -14.57
C LEU A 28 18.40 21.86 -13.52
N GLU A 29 19.21 21.27 -12.62
CA GLU A 29 20.02 21.99 -11.66
C GLU A 29 21.04 22.92 -12.37
N GLY A 30 21.73 22.40 -13.39
CA GLY A 30 22.61 23.21 -14.23
C GLY A 30 21.90 24.39 -14.88
N TRP A 31 20.68 24.23 -15.34
CA TRP A 31 19.87 25.31 -15.90
C TRP A 31 19.39 26.29 -14.83
N HIS A 32 19.02 25.80 -13.63
CA HIS A 32 18.65 26.64 -12.51
C HIS A 32 19.81 27.58 -12.11
N ASN A 33 21.04 27.08 -12.14
CA ASN A 33 22.23 27.81 -11.74
C ASN A 33 22.85 28.67 -12.85
N SER A 34 22.34 28.59 -14.09
CA SER A 34 22.92 29.27 -15.26
C SER A 34 22.20 30.58 -15.59
N SER A 35 22.87 31.72 -15.37
CA SER A 35 22.34 33.04 -15.78
C SER A 35 22.06 33.09 -17.28
N GLY A 36 20.87 33.58 -17.65
CA GLY A 36 20.40 33.63 -19.03
C GLY A 36 19.61 32.41 -19.49
N ASN A 37 19.56 31.33 -18.72
CA ASN A 37 18.66 30.21 -18.98
C ASN A 37 17.21 30.55 -18.54
N PRO A 38 16.16 30.13 -19.27
CA PRO A 38 14.77 30.34 -18.88
C PRO A 38 14.41 29.80 -17.48
N PHE A 39 15.13 28.81 -16.98
CA PHE A 39 14.95 28.18 -15.67
C PHE A 39 15.84 28.77 -14.56
N PHE A 40 16.64 29.80 -14.86
CA PHE A 40 17.52 30.42 -13.88
C PHE A 40 16.75 30.87 -12.62
N GLU A 41 17.12 30.35 -11.45
CA GLU A 41 16.49 30.58 -10.14
C GLU A 41 14.96 30.34 -10.09
N LYS A 42 14.43 29.39 -10.91
CA LYS A 42 12.98 29.12 -10.98
C LYS A 42 12.58 27.71 -10.57
N ILE A 43 13.53 26.85 -10.29
CA ILE A 43 13.26 25.46 -9.90
C ILE A 43 13.45 25.34 -8.39
N ASP A 44 12.47 24.79 -7.70
CA ASP A 44 12.61 24.43 -6.29
C ASP A 44 13.27 23.05 -6.21
N LEU A 45 14.60 23.04 -6.00
CA LEU A 45 15.40 21.82 -5.93
C LEU A 45 15.28 21.10 -4.58
N ASP A 46 14.67 21.75 -3.57
CA ASP A 46 14.43 21.17 -2.25
C ASP A 46 13.11 20.36 -2.20
N LYS A 47 12.31 20.38 -3.27
CA LYS A 47 10.97 19.80 -3.33
C LYS A 47 10.75 19.02 -4.62
N ILE A 48 11.42 17.86 -4.73
CA ILE A 48 11.38 17.03 -5.92
C ILE A 48 10.43 15.85 -5.70
N ALA A 49 9.52 15.61 -6.65
CA ALA A 49 8.75 14.39 -6.76
C ALA A 49 9.00 13.70 -8.10
N LEU A 50 9.08 12.37 -8.09
CA LEU A 50 9.21 11.56 -9.30
C LEU A 50 7.90 10.83 -9.55
N ILE A 51 7.40 10.89 -10.79
CA ILE A 51 6.15 10.22 -11.19
C ILE A 51 6.43 9.33 -12.39
N GLY A 52 5.99 8.07 -12.31
CA GLY A 52 6.15 7.11 -13.39
C GLY A 52 4.94 6.20 -13.58
N HIS A 53 4.69 5.80 -14.83
CA HIS A 53 3.64 4.87 -15.21
C HIS A 53 4.22 3.60 -15.79
N SER A 54 3.65 2.43 -15.45
CA SER A 54 4.08 1.13 -15.94
C SER A 54 5.56 0.87 -15.59
N ARG A 55 6.43 0.55 -16.56
CA ARG A 55 7.88 0.45 -16.35
C ARG A 55 8.51 1.76 -15.81
N GLY A 56 7.89 2.90 -16.11
CA GLY A 56 8.29 4.17 -15.52
C GLY A 56 8.01 4.24 -14.02
N GLY A 57 7.01 3.52 -13.52
CA GLY A 57 6.71 3.42 -12.09
C GLY A 57 7.81 2.71 -11.30
N GLU A 58 8.40 1.64 -11.83
CA GLU A 58 9.60 1.04 -11.24
C GLU A 58 10.83 1.94 -11.43
N ALA A 59 10.97 2.57 -12.60
CA ALA A 59 12.13 3.42 -12.89
C ALA A 59 12.24 4.64 -11.96
N VAL A 60 11.12 5.21 -11.48
CA VAL A 60 11.18 6.30 -10.49
C VAL A 60 11.62 5.80 -9.12
N SER A 61 11.26 4.57 -8.74
CA SER A 61 11.76 3.92 -7.53
C SER A 61 13.27 3.63 -7.64
N VAL A 62 13.72 3.14 -8.81
CA VAL A 62 15.15 2.96 -9.09
C VAL A 62 15.91 4.29 -9.01
N ALA A 63 15.38 5.37 -9.57
CA ALA A 63 16.01 6.69 -9.47
C ALA A 63 16.14 7.16 -8.03
N ALA A 64 15.08 7.00 -7.23
CA ALA A 64 15.10 7.39 -5.83
C ALA A 64 16.11 6.55 -5.02
N ALA A 65 16.20 5.24 -5.26
CA ALA A 65 17.21 4.38 -4.64
C ALA A 65 18.63 4.76 -5.06
N PHE A 66 18.87 4.97 -6.36
CA PHE A 66 20.21 5.36 -6.86
C PHE A 66 20.68 6.72 -6.32
N ASN A 67 19.74 7.63 -6.06
CA ASN A 67 20.05 8.92 -5.44
C ASN A 67 20.65 8.79 -4.03
N GLN A 68 20.42 7.66 -3.35
CA GLN A 68 20.94 7.40 -2.00
C GLN A 68 22.22 6.55 -2.00
N LEU A 69 22.73 6.13 -3.17
CA LEU A 69 23.88 5.25 -3.30
C LEU A 69 25.12 5.99 -3.75
N GLU A 70 26.29 5.58 -3.21
CA GLU A 70 27.60 6.10 -3.65
C GLU A 70 28.11 5.47 -4.95
N ASN A 71 27.58 4.30 -5.32
CA ASN A 71 28.07 3.52 -6.47
C ASN A 71 26.92 2.87 -7.20
N TYR A 72 27.07 2.68 -8.51
CA TYR A 72 26.18 1.87 -9.31
C TYR A 72 26.21 0.42 -8.85
N PRO A 73 25.07 -0.20 -8.48
CA PRO A 73 25.04 -1.54 -7.88
C PRO A 73 25.66 -2.64 -8.74
N ASP A 74 25.53 -2.56 -10.08
CA ASP A 74 26.07 -3.58 -10.99
C ASP A 74 27.53 -3.34 -11.37
N ASN A 75 28.11 -2.20 -11.00
CA ASN A 75 29.54 -1.90 -11.22
C ASN A 75 30.06 -0.86 -10.24
N GLY A 76 30.60 -1.29 -9.10
CA GLY A 76 31.15 -0.44 -8.07
C GLY A 76 32.32 0.49 -8.47
N ASN A 77 32.86 0.37 -9.71
CA ASN A 77 33.81 1.33 -10.24
C ASN A 77 33.15 2.61 -10.78
N ILE A 78 31.83 2.58 -10.96
CA ILE A 78 31.07 3.74 -11.39
C ILE A 78 30.53 4.43 -10.14
N LYS A 79 30.97 5.66 -9.93
CA LYS A 79 30.52 6.46 -8.81
C LYS A 79 29.26 7.22 -9.18
N PHE A 80 28.33 7.27 -8.24
CA PHE A 80 27.22 8.18 -8.25
C PHE A 80 27.59 9.43 -7.44
N ASP A 81 27.19 10.58 -7.93
CA ASP A 81 27.34 11.88 -7.28
C ASP A 81 25.97 12.58 -7.33
N PHE A 82 24.95 11.85 -6.90
CA PHE A 82 23.57 12.33 -6.83
C PHE A 82 23.23 12.61 -5.37
N ASP A 83 22.67 13.79 -5.12
CA ASP A 83 22.23 14.23 -3.79
C ASP A 83 21.01 15.16 -3.96
N PHE A 84 20.02 14.70 -4.71
CA PHE A 84 18.80 15.45 -4.93
C PHE A 84 17.84 15.27 -3.77
N ASN A 85 17.13 16.33 -3.37
CA ASN A 85 16.10 16.25 -2.35
C ASN A 85 14.79 15.67 -2.94
N ILE A 86 14.81 14.36 -3.25
CA ILE A 86 13.65 13.61 -3.73
C ILE A 86 12.79 13.24 -2.52
N ARG A 87 11.68 13.94 -2.31
CA ARG A 87 10.78 13.75 -1.17
C ARG A 87 9.69 12.73 -1.44
N SER A 88 9.35 12.50 -2.71
CA SER A 88 8.16 11.73 -3.05
C SER A 88 8.32 10.94 -4.35
N VAL A 89 7.77 9.72 -4.35
CA VAL A 89 7.68 8.86 -5.51
C VAL A 89 6.22 8.48 -5.73
N ILE A 90 5.73 8.61 -6.96
CA ILE A 90 4.40 8.20 -7.38
C ILE A 90 4.53 7.17 -8.50
N ALA A 91 4.05 5.96 -8.25
CA ALA A 91 4.07 4.84 -9.20
C ALA A 91 2.63 4.50 -9.65
N ILE A 92 2.36 4.65 -10.93
CA ILE A 92 1.04 4.40 -11.53
C ILE A 92 1.09 3.09 -12.30
N ALA A 93 0.28 2.11 -11.92
CA ALA A 93 0.21 0.79 -12.53
C ALA A 93 1.63 0.20 -12.81
N PRO A 94 2.54 0.22 -11.81
CA PRO A 94 3.94 -0.11 -12.02
C PRO A 94 4.14 -1.61 -12.20
N VAL A 95 5.18 -1.96 -12.94
CA VAL A 95 5.85 -3.26 -12.79
C VAL A 95 6.77 -3.21 -11.57
N ASP A 96 7.21 -4.37 -11.09
CA ASP A 96 8.17 -4.48 -10.00
C ASP A 96 9.12 -5.64 -10.26
N GLN A 97 10.34 -5.55 -9.76
CA GLN A 97 11.39 -6.57 -9.87
C GLN A 97 11.86 -6.86 -11.31
N GLN A 98 11.72 -5.91 -12.22
CA GLN A 98 12.42 -5.97 -13.51
C GLN A 98 13.89 -5.54 -13.41
N TYR A 99 14.25 -4.84 -12.35
CA TYR A 99 15.62 -4.55 -11.95
C TYR A 99 15.88 -5.03 -10.53
N GLN A 100 16.76 -5.99 -10.38
CA GLN A 100 17.15 -6.61 -9.12
C GLN A 100 18.67 -6.76 -9.06
N PRO A 101 19.41 -5.74 -8.60
CA PRO A 101 20.86 -5.83 -8.45
C PRO A 101 21.21 -6.90 -7.41
N ALA A 102 22.15 -7.80 -7.75
CA ALA A 102 22.51 -8.93 -6.91
C ALA A 102 21.33 -9.86 -6.53
N ASP A 103 20.30 -9.94 -7.38
CA ASP A 103 19.04 -10.68 -7.14
C ASP A 103 18.26 -10.18 -5.92
N LEU A 104 18.49 -8.94 -5.48
CA LEU A 104 17.78 -8.32 -4.35
C LEU A 104 16.80 -7.25 -4.85
N PRO A 105 15.60 -7.20 -4.29
CA PRO A 105 14.66 -6.14 -4.59
C PRO A 105 15.14 -4.80 -4.00
N LEU A 106 14.80 -3.70 -4.67
CA LEU A 106 15.24 -2.35 -4.25
C LEU A 106 14.43 -1.87 -3.02
N PRO A 107 15.09 -1.46 -1.93
CA PRO A 107 14.43 -0.76 -0.83
C PRO A 107 14.23 0.73 -1.18
N LEU A 108 13.27 1.37 -0.56
CA LEU A 108 13.13 2.82 -0.48
C LEU A 108 13.08 3.23 0.99
N VAL A 109 13.95 4.15 1.40
CA VAL A 109 14.08 4.59 2.79
C VAL A 109 13.82 6.10 2.86
N ASP A 110 12.97 6.52 3.81
CA ASP A 110 12.67 7.93 4.09
C ASP A 110 12.18 8.72 2.85
N ILE A 111 11.28 8.11 2.08
CA ILE A 111 10.64 8.71 0.90
C ILE A 111 9.13 8.47 0.97
N ASN A 112 8.33 9.52 0.80
CA ASN A 112 6.88 9.37 0.63
C ASN A 112 6.57 8.56 -0.63
N TYR A 113 5.65 7.60 -0.54
CA TYR A 113 5.37 6.71 -1.67
C TYR A 113 3.87 6.57 -1.92
N LEU A 114 3.44 6.81 -3.15
CA LEU A 114 2.07 6.55 -3.60
C LEU A 114 2.09 5.55 -4.75
N VAL A 115 1.34 4.46 -4.63
CA VAL A 115 1.12 3.53 -5.73
C VAL A 115 -0.37 3.39 -6.05
N MET A 116 -0.71 3.42 -7.33
CA MET A 116 -2.10 3.26 -7.82
C MET A 116 -2.16 2.15 -8.86
N GLN A 117 -3.21 1.31 -8.80
CA GLN A 117 -3.44 0.21 -9.74
C GLN A 117 -4.91 0.10 -10.12
N GLY A 118 -5.18 -0.17 -11.38
CA GLY A 118 -6.51 -0.53 -11.87
C GLY A 118 -6.80 -2.03 -11.69
N ALA A 119 -7.97 -2.38 -11.16
CA ALA A 119 -8.37 -3.78 -11.01
C ALA A 119 -8.61 -4.50 -12.34
N HIS A 120 -8.86 -3.76 -13.41
CA HIS A 120 -9.05 -4.28 -14.77
C HIS A 120 -7.85 -4.01 -15.68
N ASP A 121 -6.66 -3.87 -15.09
CA ASP A 121 -5.42 -3.68 -15.83
C ASP A 121 -5.06 -4.96 -16.61
N GLY A 122 -5.15 -4.90 -17.93
CA GLY A 122 -4.88 -6.02 -18.83
C GLY A 122 -3.40 -6.18 -19.20
N ASP A 123 -2.55 -5.20 -18.91
CA ASP A 123 -1.10 -5.23 -19.17
C ASP A 123 -0.33 -5.66 -17.91
N VAL A 124 -0.41 -4.88 -16.83
CA VAL A 124 0.09 -5.24 -15.50
C VAL A 124 -1.06 -5.81 -14.68
N SER A 125 -1.37 -7.07 -14.91
CA SER A 125 -2.62 -7.68 -14.46
C SER A 125 -2.69 -8.07 -12.97
N SER A 126 -1.60 -7.87 -12.22
CA SER A 126 -1.53 -7.99 -10.77
C SER A 126 -1.00 -6.69 -10.17
N PHE A 127 -1.38 -6.38 -8.94
CA PHE A 127 -0.93 -5.15 -8.27
C PHE A 127 0.53 -5.27 -7.79
N THR A 128 1.44 -5.52 -8.74
CA THR A 128 2.87 -5.76 -8.44
C THR A 128 3.56 -4.63 -7.72
N GLY A 129 3.04 -3.40 -7.83
CA GLY A 129 3.52 -2.24 -7.09
C GLY A 129 3.36 -2.33 -5.57
N LEU A 130 2.52 -3.25 -5.04
CA LEU A 130 2.44 -3.52 -3.60
C LEU A 130 3.75 -4.05 -3.04
N ARG A 131 4.53 -4.82 -3.81
CA ARG A 131 5.86 -5.25 -3.37
C ARG A 131 6.77 -4.07 -3.05
N GLN A 132 6.80 -3.06 -3.91
CA GLN A 132 7.57 -1.85 -3.63
C GLN A 132 6.99 -1.08 -2.44
N TYR A 133 5.66 -1.03 -2.28
CA TYR A 133 5.01 -0.43 -1.11
C TYR A 133 5.47 -1.10 0.20
N GLN A 134 5.56 -2.43 0.24
CA GLN A 134 6.05 -3.17 1.42
C GLN A 134 7.52 -2.83 1.75
N ARG A 135 8.35 -2.60 0.74
CA ARG A 135 9.78 -2.28 0.90
C ARG A 135 10.08 -0.80 1.20
N VAL A 136 9.06 0.05 1.30
CA VAL A 136 9.24 1.43 1.79
C VAL A 136 9.26 1.41 3.30
N SER A 137 10.32 1.97 3.88
CA SER A 137 10.51 2.08 5.32
C SER A 137 10.88 3.50 5.75
N PHE A 138 10.58 3.81 7.00
CA PHE A 138 10.88 5.12 7.59
C PHE A 138 11.78 4.91 8.81
N THR A 139 12.85 5.69 8.91
CA THR A 139 13.82 5.61 10.02
C THR A 139 13.53 6.61 11.14
N ASP A 140 12.83 7.70 10.81
CA ASP A 140 12.43 8.73 11.78
C ASP A 140 10.90 8.68 12.01
N PRO A 141 10.44 8.16 13.16
CA PRO A 141 9.03 8.09 13.49
C PRO A 141 8.38 9.46 13.76
N THR A 142 9.17 10.52 13.83
CA THR A 142 8.70 11.90 14.04
C THR A 142 8.55 12.67 12.73
N SER A 143 8.94 12.08 11.61
CA SER A 143 8.74 12.67 10.28
C SER A 143 7.26 12.57 9.88
N ASP A 144 6.78 13.52 9.08
CA ASP A 144 5.42 13.48 8.52
C ASP A 144 5.34 12.65 7.23
N MET A 145 6.21 11.63 7.08
CA MET A 145 6.25 10.79 5.88
C MET A 145 5.21 9.69 5.95
N PHE A 146 4.72 9.29 4.78
CA PHE A 146 3.80 8.17 4.67
C PHE A 146 3.91 7.45 3.32
N LYS A 147 3.42 6.22 3.31
CA LYS A 147 3.19 5.43 2.10
C LYS A 147 1.71 5.11 1.95
N ALA A 148 1.21 5.13 0.71
CA ALA A 148 -0.19 4.83 0.39
C ALA A 148 -0.30 3.98 -0.88
N ALA A 149 -1.29 3.09 -0.90
CA ALA A 149 -1.65 2.30 -2.07
C ALA A 149 -3.14 2.44 -2.36
N LEU A 150 -3.51 2.59 -3.62
CA LEU A 150 -4.90 2.68 -4.07
C LEU A 150 -5.20 1.67 -5.17
N TYR A 151 -6.14 0.76 -4.93
CA TYR A 151 -6.66 -0.19 -5.90
C TYR A 151 -8.04 0.24 -6.36
N ILE A 152 -8.20 0.44 -7.68
CA ILE A 152 -9.36 1.09 -8.26
C ILE A 152 -10.14 0.09 -9.12
N TYR A 153 -11.37 -0.26 -8.71
CA TYR A 153 -12.24 -1.12 -9.50
C TYR A 153 -12.62 -0.44 -10.81
N GLN A 154 -12.76 -1.23 -11.89
CA GLN A 154 -13.09 -0.74 -13.24
C GLN A 154 -12.06 0.19 -13.88
N ALA A 155 -10.90 0.44 -13.26
CA ALA A 155 -9.79 1.12 -13.90
C ALA A 155 -8.89 0.13 -14.63
N ASN A 156 -8.31 0.55 -15.75
CA ASN A 156 -7.38 -0.24 -16.55
C ASN A 156 -5.99 0.43 -16.66
N HIS A 157 -5.06 -0.19 -17.39
CA HIS A 157 -3.70 0.33 -17.55
C HIS A 157 -3.64 1.62 -18.36
N SER A 158 -4.25 1.61 -19.52
CA SER A 158 -4.03 2.64 -20.53
C SER A 158 -4.74 3.96 -20.25
N GLN A 159 -5.90 3.96 -19.57
CA GLN A 159 -6.67 5.17 -19.29
C GLN A 159 -6.08 6.10 -18.22
N PHE A 160 -4.98 5.69 -17.55
CA PHE A 160 -4.15 6.64 -16.80
C PHE A 160 -3.42 7.63 -17.72
N ASN A 161 -3.45 7.39 -19.02
CA ASN A 161 -2.85 8.20 -20.05
C ASN A 161 -3.93 8.70 -21.03
N SER A 162 -3.84 9.95 -21.50
CA SER A 162 -4.83 10.55 -22.39
C SER A 162 -4.77 10.03 -23.83
N ASP A 163 -3.64 9.43 -24.24
CA ASP A 163 -3.38 9.08 -25.63
C ASP A 163 -3.57 7.59 -25.96
N TRP A 164 -3.48 6.70 -24.96
CA TRP A 164 -3.46 5.27 -25.19
C TRP A 164 -4.84 4.61 -25.33
N GLY A 165 -5.91 5.32 -24.98
CA GLY A 165 -7.27 4.81 -25.05
C GLY A 165 -7.57 3.76 -23.97
N ASN A 166 -8.50 2.84 -24.28
CA ASN A 166 -9.00 1.86 -23.31
C ASN A 166 -8.54 0.41 -23.58
N GLN A 167 -7.60 0.20 -24.50
CA GLN A 167 -7.06 -1.11 -24.82
C GLN A 167 -5.62 -1.22 -24.33
N ASP A 168 -5.42 -1.97 -23.24
CA ASP A 168 -4.12 -2.10 -22.58
C ASP A 168 -3.09 -2.88 -23.42
N LEU A 169 -3.54 -3.61 -24.43
CA LEU A 169 -2.70 -4.42 -25.30
C LEU A 169 -2.86 -4.01 -26.77
N GLY A 170 -1.78 -4.04 -27.50
CA GLY A 170 -1.79 -3.83 -28.96
C GLY A 170 -2.56 -4.93 -29.70
N LEU A 171 -2.92 -4.65 -30.97
CA LEU A 171 -3.58 -5.62 -31.84
C LEU A 171 -2.68 -6.85 -32.10
N PRO A 172 -3.25 -8.08 -32.20
CA PRO A 172 -4.69 -8.39 -32.09
C PRO A 172 -5.19 -8.61 -30.65
N ARG A 173 -4.30 -8.64 -29.65
CA ARG A 173 -4.62 -9.03 -28.25
C ARG A 173 -5.63 -8.08 -27.60
N GLY A 174 -5.53 -6.79 -27.84
CA GLY A 174 -6.44 -5.79 -27.29
C GLY A 174 -7.90 -6.01 -27.65
N GLN A 175 -8.19 -6.65 -28.78
CA GLN A 175 -9.59 -6.96 -29.20
C GLN A 175 -10.30 -7.95 -28.27
N TYR A 176 -9.54 -8.74 -27.52
CA TYR A 176 -10.10 -9.74 -26.59
C TYR A 176 -10.32 -9.19 -25.20
N LEU A 177 -9.82 -7.97 -24.90
CA LEU A 177 -10.02 -7.33 -23.61
C LEU A 177 -11.49 -6.93 -23.40
N ASN A 178 -11.99 -7.16 -22.21
CA ASN A 178 -13.32 -6.77 -21.79
C ASN A 178 -13.32 -5.30 -21.31
N THR A 179 -13.60 -4.40 -22.23
CA THR A 179 -13.64 -2.95 -21.94
C THR A 179 -15.01 -2.44 -21.49
N LYS A 180 -16.03 -3.32 -21.39
CA LYS A 180 -17.40 -2.91 -21.00
C LYS A 180 -17.54 -2.38 -19.58
N PRO A 181 -16.89 -2.99 -18.56
CA PRO A 181 -17.03 -2.54 -17.18
C PRO A 181 -16.19 -1.30 -16.86
N LEU A 182 -15.29 -0.86 -17.76
CA LEU A 182 -14.34 0.18 -17.46
C LEU A 182 -15.01 1.53 -17.14
N LEU A 183 -14.43 2.26 -16.21
CA LEU A 183 -14.68 3.68 -16.03
C LEU A 183 -14.43 4.42 -17.36
N SER A 184 -15.05 5.57 -17.54
CA SER A 184 -14.64 6.46 -18.63
C SER A 184 -13.22 6.96 -18.39
N ALA A 185 -12.53 7.32 -19.47
CA ALA A 185 -11.18 7.89 -19.37
C ALA A 185 -11.15 9.12 -18.45
N ASP A 186 -12.15 10.01 -18.58
CA ASP A 186 -12.27 11.20 -17.75
C ASP A 186 -12.42 10.88 -16.27
N GLN A 187 -13.20 9.83 -15.92
CA GLN A 187 -13.36 9.42 -14.53
C GLN A 187 -12.05 8.85 -13.96
N GLN A 188 -11.37 7.97 -14.71
CA GLN A 188 -10.11 7.38 -14.25
C GLN A 188 -9.00 8.43 -14.13
N GLN A 189 -8.91 9.36 -15.09
CA GLN A 189 -7.94 10.46 -15.03
C GLN A 189 -8.27 11.45 -13.92
N HIS A 190 -9.56 11.67 -13.62
CA HIS A 190 -9.95 12.50 -12.48
C HIS A 190 -9.50 11.88 -11.15
N ILE A 191 -9.69 10.57 -10.94
CA ILE A 191 -9.19 9.86 -9.76
C ILE A 191 -7.67 10.07 -9.63
N SER A 192 -6.92 9.83 -10.71
CA SER A 192 -5.47 9.98 -10.70
C SER A 192 -5.04 11.41 -10.38
N SER A 193 -5.68 12.39 -11.01
CA SER A 193 -5.37 13.81 -10.81
C SER A 193 -5.63 14.25 -9.38
N LEU A 194 -6.74 13.76 -8.78
CA LEU A 194 -7.08 14.05 -7.39
C LEU A 194 -6.00 13.51 -6.44
N TYR A 195 -5.69 12.20 -6.55
CA TYR A 195 -4.71 11.58 -5.65
C TYR A 195 -3.30 12.12 -5.84
N ILE A 196 -2.86 12.32 -7.10
CA ILE A 196 -1.52 12.90 -7.38
C ILE A 196 -1.44 14.32 -6.83
N SER A 197 -2.43 15.17 -7.07
CA SER A 197 -2.41 16.55 -6.58
C SER A 197 -2.42 16.61 -5.05
N ALA A 198 -3.31 15.86 -4.41
CA ALA A 198 -3.38 15.78 -2.95
C ALA A 198 -2.07 15.26 -2.34
N PHE A 199 -1.44 14.25 -2.97
CA PHE A 199 -0.17 13.70 -2.50
C PHE A 199 0.97 14.72 -2.61
N LEU A 200 1.06 15.42 -3.74
CA LEU A 200 2.06 16.47 -3.92
C LEU A 200 1.83 17.66 -2.98
N ASP A 201 0.58 18.02 -2.74
CA ASP A 201 0.26 19.09 -1.78
C ASP A 201 0.58 18.68 -0.35
N ALA A 202 0.31 17.44 0.05
CA ALA A 202 0.68 16.92 1.36
C ALA A 202 2.21 16.83 1.53
N THR A 203 2.93 16.22 0.57
CA THR A 203 4.33 15.84 0.75
C THR A 203 5.34 16.93 0.33
N LEU A 204 5.01 17.79 -0.64
CA LEU A 204 5.89 18.87 -1.07
C LEU A 204 5.52 20.23 -0.47
N LYS A 205 4.23 20.45 -0.15
CA LYS A 205 3.76 21.72 0.40
C LYS A 205 3.35 21.62 1.87
N GLU A 206 3.52 20.43 2.48
CA GLU A 206 3.24 20.18 3.89
C GLU A 206 1.77 20.50 4.28
N GLN A 207 0.84 20.27 3.33
CA GLN A 207 -0.58 20.50 3.55
C GLN A 207 -1.24 19.24 4.11
N ASN A 208 -1.05 18.99 5.40
CA ASN A 208 -1.51 17.77 6.09
C ASN A 208 -3.04 17.57 6.04
N ALA A 209 -3.82 18.60 5.67
CA ALA A 209 -5.26 18.49 5.46
C ALA A 209 -5.66 17.48 4.36
N TYR A 210 -4.73 17.10 3.48
CA TYR A 210 -4.97 16.10 2.45
C TYR A 210 -4.60 14.67 2.87
N VAL A 211 -3.87 14.46 3.96
CA VAL A 211 -3.45 13.13 4.45
C VAL A 211 -4.66 12.20 4.69
N PRO A 212 -5.78 12.66 5.28
CA PRO A 212 -6.96 11.81 5.50
C PRO A 212 -7.52 11.12 4.25
N LEU A 213 -7.30 11.69 3.04
CA LEU A 213 -7.69 11.05 1.78
C LEU A 213 -6.95 9.72 1.53
N PHE A 214 -5.70 9.62 2.01
CA PHE A 214 -4.86 8.42 1.85
C PHE A 214 -5.12 7.41 2.97
N GLU A 215 -5.52 7.87 4.14
CA GLU A 215 -5.91 7.04 5.29
C GLU A 215 -7.18 6.24 5.01
N ASP A 216 -8.20 6.91 4.43
CA ASP A 216 -9.45 6.29 4.00
C ASP A 216 -10.01 7.04 2.79
N PHE A 217 -10.18 6.34 1.67
CA PHE A 217 -10.74 6.91 0.44
C PHE A 217 -12.13 7.52 0.64
N GLN A 218 -12.90 7.10 1.66
CA GLN A 218 -14.22 7.64 1.96
C GLN A 218 -14.17 9.12 2.36
N ASN A 219 -13.02 9.60 2.85
CA ASN A 219 -12.80 11.02 3.16
C ASN A 219 -12.84 11.92 1.91
N ALA A 220 -12.73 11.34 0.70
CA ALA A 220 -12.91 12.09 -0.54
C ALA A 220 -14.39 12.45 -0.82
N GLY A 221 -15.35 11.75 -0.21
CA GLY A 221 -16.77 11.99 -0.44
C GLY A 221 -17.13 12.01 -1.93
N ASP A 222 -17.84 13.04 -2.37
CA ASP A 222 -18.29 13.21 -3.76
C ASP A 222 -17.18 13.58 -4.75
N TRP A 223 -15.93 13.73 -4.31
CA TRP A 223 -14.80 14.02 -5.21
C TRP A 223 -14.40 12.78 -6.02
N LEU A 224 -14.72 11.57 -5.54
CA LEU A 224 -14.40 10.34 -6.26
C LEU A 224 -15.58 9.86 -7.10
N PRO A 225 -15.33 9.42 -8.34
CA PRO A 225 -16.34 8.72 -9.15
C PRO A 225 -16.90 7.48 -8.43
N PRO A 226 -18.18 7.14 -8.66
CA PRO A 226 -18.83 6.00 -8.02
C PRO A 226 -18.28 4.68 -8.59
N THR A 227 -17.27 4.12 -7.93
CA THR A 227 -16.75 2.77 -8.11
C THR A 227 -16.31 2.23 -6.75
N LEU A 228 -15.67 1.06 -6.72
CA LEU A 228 -15.12 0.50 -5.49
C LEU A 228 -13.62 0.79 -5.41
N TYR A 229 -13.16 1.07 -4.21
CA TYR A 229 -11.77 1.35 -3.91
C TYR A 229 -11.31 0.48 -2.75
N MET A 230 -10.03 0.12 -2.74
CA MET A 230 -9.33 -0.40 -1.59
C MET A 230 -8.06 0.41 -1.41
N ASN A 231 -7.76 0.81 -0.17
CA ASN A 231 -6.54 1.55 0.12
C ASN A 231 -5.75 0.93 1.26
N GLN A 232 -4.44 1.08 1.17
CA GLN A 232 -3.52 0.86 2.27
C GLN A 232 -2.81 2.16 2.58
N PHE A 233 -2.52 2.35 3.86
CA PHE A 233 -1.82 3.53 4.37
C PHE A 233 -0.93 3.14 5.55
N GLN A 234 0.26 3.74 5.64
CA GLN A 234 1.14 3.65 6.79
C GLN A 234 1.97 4.92 6.89
N SER A 235 1.95 5.57 8.04
CA SER A 235 2.82 6.71 8.31
C SER A 235 4.14 6.28 8.94
N SER A 236 5.10 7.20 9.00
CA SER A 236 6.36 7.00 9.73
C SER A 236 6.16 6.80 11.24
N ALA A 237 5.04 7.26 11.78
CA ALA A 237 4.69 7.12 13.20
C ALA A 237 4.04 5.77 13.55
N TYR A 238 3.99 4.83 12.61
CA TYR A 238 3.52 3.47 12.85
C TYR A 238 4.48 2.66 13.71
N HIS A 239 3.95 2.00 14.74
CA HIS A 239 4.68 1.13 15.65
C HIS A 239 4.11 -0.28 15.55
N PRO A 240 4.85 -1.24 14.94
CA PRO A 240 4.39 -2.60 14.74
C PRO A 240 4.27 -3.37 16.07
N ILE A 241 3.26 -4.21 16.15
CA ILE A 241 3.07 -5.22 17.22
C ILE A 241 3.16 -6.62 16.64
N ALA A 242 2.47 -6.89 15.53
CA ALA A 242 2.51 -8.18 14.83
C ALA A 242 2.41 -7.94 13.31
N THR A 243 3.50 -8.24 12.62
CA THR A 243 3.68 -8.06 11.16
C THR A 243 3.89 -9.38 10.42
N PHE A 244 4.10 -10.49 11.14
CA PHE A 244 4.26 -11.85 10.61
C PHE A 244 5.44 -12.07 9.67
N GLU A 245 6.46 -11.19 9.75
CA GLU A 245 7.70 -11.27 8.95
C GLU A 245 8.90 -11.73 9.78
N GLU A 246 8.74 -11.91 11.10
CA GLU A 246 9.85 -12.09 12.04
C GLU A 246 10.38 -13.52 12.12
N ASP A 247 9.50 -14.54 12.09
CA ASP A 247 9.88 -15.94 12.23
C ASP A 247 8.75 -16.91 11.78
N ILE A 248 8.77 -18.17 12.19
CA ILE A 248 7.78 -19.21 11.86
C ILE A 248 6.92 -19.62 13.06
N ASP A 249 7.03 -18.93 14.18
CA ASP A 249 6.28 -19.24 15.40
C ASP A 249 4.98 -18.41 15.45
N LEU A 250 3.86 -19.06 15.21
CA LEU A 250 2.53 -18.45 15.22
C LEU A 250 2.18 -17.71 16.53
N SER A 251 2.90 -17.97 17.61
CA SER A 251 2.65 -17.36 18.91
C SER A 251 3.54 -16.15 19.19
N SER A 252 4.52 -15.86 18.35
CA SER A 252 5.40 -14.71 18.50
C SER A 252 4.76 -13.40 17.99
N THR A 253 5.30 -12.29 18.42
CA THR A 253 4.96 -10.94 17.97
C THR A 253 6.23 -10.23 17.50
N SER A 254 6.11 -9.22 16.63
CA SER A 254 7.25 -8.42 16.17
C SER A 254 7.92 -7.64 17.31
N ILE A 255 7.25 -7.50 18.47
CA ILE A 255 7.81 -6.92 19.67
C ILE A 255 8.22 -7.99 20.67
N SER A 256 9.39 -7.85 21.26
CA SER A 256 9.90 -8.83 22.23
C SER A 256 9.02 -8.90 23.50
N GLY A 257 8.61 -10.10 23.87
CA GLY A 257 7.85 -10.37 25.09
C GLY A 257 6.33 -10.30 24.94
N GLY A 258 5.81 -10.04 23.75
CA GLY A 258 4.41 -10.26 23.42
C GLY A 258 4.14 -11.74 23.11
N ASN A 259 2.87 -12.11 23.06
CA ASN A 259 2.45 -13.48 22.76
C ASN A 259 1.09 -13.49 22.06
N ILE A 260 0.92 -14.37 21.09
CA ILE A 260 -0.35 -14.57 20.38
C ILE A 260 -0.98 -15.89 20.81
N SER A 261 -2.27 -15.85 21.08
CA SER A 261 -3.07 -17.03 21.40
C SER A 261 -4.42 -16.97 20.69
N THR A 262 -5.06 -18.13 20.48
CA THR A 262 -6.34 -18.20 19.79
C THR A 262 -7.29 -19.19 20.43
N SER A 263 -8.58 -18.97 20.19
CA SER A 263 -9.64 -19.89 20.57
C SER A 263 -10.66 -20.05 19.44
N GLY A 264 -11.07 -21.27 19.13
CA GLY A 264 -12.16 -21.55 18.20
C GLY A 264 -11.91 -21.19 16.73
N LEU A 265 -10.66 -21.04 16.32
CA LEU A 265 -10.26 -20.68 14.95
C LEU A 265 -9.75 -21.89 14.16
N SER A 266 -10.14 -21.95 12.87
CA SER A 266 -9.63 -22.94 11.91
C SER A 266 -9.95 -22.45 10.47
N PRO A 267 -8.95 -22.19 9.60
CA PRO A 267 -7.53 -22.25 9.90
C PRO A 267 -7.06 -21.13 10.84
N TRP A 268 -5.90 -21.35 11.46
CA TRP A 268 -5.01 -20.35 12.02
C TRP A 268 -3.59 -20.69 11.57
N LYS A 269 -3.04 -19.89 10.71
CA LYS A 269 -1.68 -20.10 10.17
C LYS A 269 -1.17 -18.81 9.51
N GLU A 270 0.12 -18.67 9.45
CA GLU A 270 0.79 -17.68 8.62
C GLU A 270 0.92 -18.19 7.19
N VAL A 271 0.78 -17.29 6.24
CA VAL A 271 0.89 -17.58 4.81
C VAL A 271 1.47 -16.38 4.09
N GLU A 272 2.25 -16.64 3.06
CA GLU A 272 2.60 -15.61 2.09
C GLU A 272 1.41 -15.29 1.20
N LEU A 273 1.10 -14.00 1.01
CA LEU A 273 0.03 -13.58 0.13
C LEU A 273 0.39 -13.84 -1.33
N GLU A 274 -0.55 -14.37 -2.08
CA GLU A 274 -0.40 -14.58 -3.50
C GLU A 274 -1.26 -13.60 -4.32
N TYR A 275 -0.68 -13.10 -5.40
CA TYR A 275 -1.42 -12.46 -6.48
C TYR A 275 -2.38 -13.44 -7.15
N ARG A 276 -3.32 -12.92 -7.96
CA ARG A 276 -4.19 -13.76 -8.82
C ARG A 276 -3.41 -14.68 -9.74
N SER A 277 -2.21 -14.28 -10.13
CA SER A 277 -1.29 -15.08 -10.94
C SER A 277 -0.68 -16.27 -10.19
N GLY A 278 -0.81 -16.30 -8.87
CA GLY A 278 -0.18 -17.27 -7.97
C GLY A 278 1.31 -17.04 -7.76
N LYS A 279 1.79 -15.84 -8.01
CA LYS A 279 3.10 -15.35 -7.57
C LYS A 279 2.93 -14.67 -6.21
N ASP A 280 3.95 -14.71 -5.41
CA ASP A 280 3.97 -14.14 -4.08
C ASP A 280 3.93 -12.61 -4.10
N GLN A 281 3.36 -12.01 -3.05
CA GLN A 281 3.31 -10.56 -2.88
C GLN A 281 4.50 -10.02 -2.09
N ASP A 282 5.46 -10.87 -1.68
CA ASP A 282 6.56 -10.56 -0.77
C ASP A 282 5.99 -10.00 0.57
N ASN A 283 4.92 -10.60 1.10
CA ASN A 283 4.23 -10.18 2.32
C ASN A 283 3.59 -11.37 3.02
N HIS A 284 3.96 -11.63 4.28
CA HIS A 284 3.36 -12.65 5.12
C HIS A 284 2.19 -12.09 5.91
N VAL A 285 1.18 -12.89 6.13
CA VAL A 285 -0.02 -12.50 6.86
C VAL A 285 -0.56 -13.67 7.66
N VAL A 286 -1.32 -13.41 8.71
CA VAL A 286 -2.05 -14.48 9.38
C VAL A 286 -3.38 -14.73 8.68
N GLN A 287 -3.64 -15.99 8.32
CA GLN A 287 -4.92 -16.47 7.84
C GLN A 287 -5.75 -17.02 9.00
N ILE A 288 -6.93 -16.46 9.18
CA ILE A 288 -7.86 -16.80 10.25
C ILE A 288 -9.20 -17.21 9.66
N GLY A 289 -9.69 -18.38 10.07
CA GLY A 289 -11.03 -18.85 9.72
C GLY A 289 -11.83 -19.24 10.95
N TRP A 290 -13.15 -19.07 10.88
CA TRP A 290 -14.06 -19.47 11.93
C TRP A 290 -15.39 -19.96 11.37
N SER A 291 -16.05 -20.83 12.18
CA SER A 291 -17.40 -21.28 11.92
C SER A 291 -18.19 -21.27 13.23
N GLY A 292 -19.29 -20.52 13.30
CA GLY A 292 -19.97 -20.17 14.54
C GLY A 292 -19.34 -18.94 15.20
N ALA A 293 -20.14 -18.13 15.83
CA ALA A 293 -19.73 -16.83 16.39
C ALA A 293 -18.99 -16.95 17.73
N ARG A 294 -17.82 -17.57 17.80
CA ARG A 294 -17.11 -17.85 19.09
C ARG A 294 -15.58 -17.98 18.95
N GLY A 295 -14.97 -17.40 17.97
CA GLY A 295 -13.51 -17.43 17.83
C GLY A 295 -12.87 -16.17 18.43
N SER A 296 -11.64 -16.27 18.92
CA SER A 296 -10.81 -15.11 19.28
C SER A 296 -9.37 -15.27 18.81
N TYR A 297 -8.77 -14.14 18.51
CA TYR A 297 -7.35 -13.97 18.24
C TYR A 297 -6.83 -12.90 19.18
N ASP A 298 -6.02 -13.30 20.14
CA ASP A 298 -5.64 -12.51 21.29
C ASP A 298 -4.13 -12.26 21.25
N ILE A 299 -3.72 -10.99 21.32
CA ILE A 299 -2.33 -10.53 21.32
C ILE A 299 -2.05 -9.95 22.70
N ASP A 300 -1.31 -10.69 23.51
CA ASP A 300 -0.81 -10.20 24.80
C ASP A 300 0.39 -9.30 24.57
N LEU A 301 0.32 -8.10 25.10
CA LEU A 301 1.40 -7.12 25.03
C LEU A 301 2.42 -7.38 26.16
N PRO A 302 3.71 -7.05 25.97
CA PRO A 302 4.72 -7.23 26.99
C PRO A 302 4.38 -6.50 28.29
N ASN A 303 4.79 -7.05 29.43
CA ASN A 303 4.70 -6.32 30.70
C ASN A 303 5.47 -4.99 30.60
N ASN A 304 4.82 -3.91 30.99
CA ASN A 304 5.31 -2.54 30.82
C ASN A 304 5.45 -2.15 29.33
N PHE A 305 4.51 -2.61 28.49
CA PHE A 305 4.41 -2.14 27.13
C PHE A 305 4.30 -0.61 27.13
N MET A 306 5.34 0.01 26.65
CA MET A 306 5.40 1.47 26.50
C MET A 306 5.80 1.76 25.07
N LEU A 307 4.90 2.31 24.27
CA LEU A 307 5.28 2.99 23.05
C LEU A 307 6.06 4.26 23.45
N GLY A 308 7.28 4.41 22.93
CA GLY A 308 8.33 5.36 23.33
C GLY A 308 7.94 6.78 23.73
N ASP A 309 6.85 7.35 23.22
CA ASP A 309 6.15 8.51 23.72
C ASP A 309 4.68 8.14 23.82
N HIS A 310 4.18 7.85 24.94
CA HIS A 310 2.85 7.50 25.38
C HIS A 310 1.71 7.58 24.33
N LEU A 311 0.93 6.51 24.21
CA LEU A 311 -0.36 6.54 23.51
C LEU A 311 -1.25 7.62 24.13
N ASN A 312 -2.02 8.26 23.30
CA ASN A 312 -2.99 9.25 23.72
C ASN A 312 -4.31 9.08 22.94
N SER A 313 -5.32 9.85 23.30
CA SER A 313 -6.65 9.74 22.66
C SER A 313 -6.67 10.07 21.16
N SER A 314 -5.62 10.71 20.64
CA SER A 314 -5.47 10.99 19.21
C SER A 314 -4.73 9.88 18.45
N SER A 315 -4.16 8.91 19.15
CA SER A 315 -3.51 7.74 18.55
C SER A 315 -4.53 6.74 18.02
N PHE A 316 -4.09 5.85 17.15
CA PHE A 316 -4.92 4.85 16.49
C PHE A 316 -4.42 3.44 16.76
N LEU A 317 -5.34 2.50 16.91
CA LEU A 317 -5.08 1.09 16.62
C LEU A 317 -5.18 0.91 15.12
N VAL A 318 -4.14 0.33 14.50
CA VAL A 318 -4.03 0.15 13.05
C VAL A 318 -3.82 -1.32 12.75
N PHE A 319 -4.45 -1.82 11.70
CA PHE A 319 -4.18 -3.14 11.13
C PHE A 319 -4.64 -3.20 9.68
N ASN A 320 -4.08 -4.14 8.94
CA ASN A 320 -4.53 -4.45 7.59
C ASN A 320 -5.43 -5.69 7.61
N ILE A 321 -6.51 -5.69 6.83
CA ILE A 321 -7.47 -6.79 6.75
C ILE A 321 -7.91 -7.04 5.31
N ALA A 322 -8.11 -8.30 4.94
CA ALA A 322 -8.79 -8.68 3.70
C ALA A 322 -9.78 -9.82 3.95
N ASP A 323 -10.94 -9.74 3.30
CA ASP A 323 -11.92 -10.84 3.23
C ASP A 323 -11.42 -11.89 2.22
N ASN A 324 -11.13 -13.10 2.69
CA ASN A 324 -10.67 -14.22 1.87
C ASN A 324 -11.80 -15.22 1.53
N ARG A 325 -13.06 -14.84 1.77
CA ARG A 325 -14.20 -15.69 1.40
C ARG A 325 -14.46 -15.64 -0.11
N ASN A 326 -14.98 -16.72 -0.65
CA ASN A 326 -15.38 -16.76 -2.05
C ASN A 326 -16.80 -16.21 -2.22
N LEU A 327 -16.91 -15.01 -2.85
CA LEU A 327 -18.20 -14.37 -3.19
C LEU A 327 -19.19 -14.30 -2.02
N PRO A 328 -18.86 -13.68 -0.91
CA PRO A 328 -19.78 -13.56 0.22
C PRO A 328 -20.98 -12.68 -0.13
N ASN A 329 -22.14 -12.97 0.47
CA ASN A 329 -23.35 -12.16 0.36
C ASN A 329 -23.48 -11.08 1.43
N ASP A 330 -22.58 -11.08 2.41
CA ASP A 330 -22.52 -10.16 3.56
C ASP A 330 -21.11 -9.64 3.75
N LEU A 331 -20.96 -8.51 4.40
CA LEU A 331 -19.67 -8.00 4.82
C LEU A 331 -19.21 -8.68 6.11
N ILE A 332 -17.90 -8.83 6.27
CA ILE A 332 -17.32 -9.28 7.53
C ILE A 332 -17.46 -8.17 8.57
N ASN A 333 -17.97 -8.56 9.74
CA ASN A 333 -17.94 -7.74 10.94
C ASN A 333 -17.41 -8.59 12.09
N ILE A 334 -16.56 -7.97 12.93
CA ILE A 334 -15.91 -8.57 14.09
C ILE A 334 -15.90 -7.57 15.23
N SER A 335 -15.72 -8.03 16.46
CA SER A 335 -15.49 -7.16 17.60
C SER A 335 -14.00 -7.04 17.88
N ILE A 336 -13.58 -5.83 18.26
CA ILE A 336 -12.19 -5.54 18.65
C ILE A 336 -12.20 -5.01 20.07
N SER A 337 -11.31 -5.52 20.92
CA SER A 337 -11.20 -5.04 22.28
C SER A 337 -9.78 -4.69 22.68
N LEU A 338 -9.66 -3.73 23.56
CA LEU A 338 -8.45 -3.37 24.28
C LEU A 338 -8.65 -3.63 25.78
N THR A 339 -7.64 -4.21 26.41
CA THR A 339 -7.63 -4.48 27.86
C THR A 339 -6.40 -3.82 28.49
N ASP A 340 -6.57 -3.19 29.64
CA ASP A 340 -5.50 -2.58 30.43
C ASP A 340 -5.02 -3.47 31.60
N GLU A 341 -4.04 -2.98 32.38
CA GLU A 341 -3.44 -3.71 33.52
C GLU A 341 -4.44 -3.96 34.67
N ASP A 342 -5.48 -3.14 34.79
CA ASP A 342 -6.55 -3.28 35.79
C ASP A 342 -7.70 -4.20 35.30
N TYR A 343 -7.50 -4.86 34.13
CA TYR A 343 -8.49 -5.70 33.46
C TYR A 343 -9.75 -4.91 33.03
N THR A 344 -9.63 -3.61 32.81
CA THR A 344 -10.69 -2.83 32.19
C THR A 344 -10.71 -3.14 30.70
N VAL A 345 -11.88 -3.48 30.17
CA VAL A 345 -12.04 -3.90 28.77
C VAL A 345 -12.98 -2.93 28.05
N SER A 346 -12.55 -2.43 26.92
CA SER A 346 -13.41 -1.69 25.98
C SER A 346 -13.56 -2.49 24.70
N ILE A 347 -14.79 -2.68 24.21
CA ILE A 347 -15.13 -3.51 23.06
C ILE A 347 -15.92 -2.69 22.05
N LEU A 348 -15.54 -2.72 20.79
CA LEU A 348 -16.27 -2.09 19.69
C LEU A 348 -16.51 -3.07 18.52
N ALA A 349 -17.56 -2.82 17.74
CA ALA A 349 -17.81 -3.52 16.48
C ALA A 349 -17.11 -2.79 15.33
N LEU A 350 -16.39 -3.54 14.49
CA LEU A 350 -15.57 -3.00 13.39
C LEU A 350 -16.40 -2.19 12.39
N GLU A 351 -17.62 -2.62 12.08
CA GLU A 351 -18.49 -1.98 11.08
C GLU A 351 -18.80 -0.50 11.34
N LYS A 352 -18.59 -0.03 12.57
CA LYS A 352 -18.77 1.39 12.93
C LYS A 352 -17.61 2.27 12.47
N TYR A 353 -16.46 1.66 12.17
CA TYR A 353 -15.21 2.38 11.87
C TYR A 353 -14.68 2.04 10.49
N ALA A 354 -14.91 0.82 10.00
CA ALA A 354 -14.48 0.40 8.70
C ALA A 354 -15.41 -0.67 8.12
N LEU A 355 -15.53 -0.68 6.79
CA LEU A 355 -16.18 -1.74 6.04
C LEU A 355 -15.10 -2.62 5.41
N VAL A 356 -15.11 -3.90 5.73
CA VAL A 356 -14.22 -4.88 5.07
C VAL A 356 -14.87 -5.30 3.75
N TYR A 357 -14.37 -4.75 2.66
CA TYR A 357 -14.88 -5.07 1.34
C TYR A 357 -14.41 -6.46 0.89
N PRO A 358 -15.29 -7.26 0.27
CA PRO A 358 -14.87 -8.50 -0.37
C PRO A 358 -13.95 -8.20 -1.56
N THR A 359 -13.16 -9.19 -1.94
CA THR A 359 -12.27 -9.08 -3.10
C THR A 359 -13.05 -8.79 -4.39
N PHE A 360 -12.53 -7.90 -5.22
CA PHE A 360 -13.17 -7.51 -6.48
C PHE A 360 -12.92 -8.55 -7.57
N ILE A 361 -14.00 -9.03 -8.20
CA ILE A 361 -13.86 -9.84 -9.40
C ILE A 361 -13.65 -8.94 -10.59
N SER A 362 -12.53 -9.12 -11.27
CA SER A 362 -12.22 -8.38 -12.49
C SER A 362 -11.86 -9.34 -13.61
N ASN A 363 -12.73 -9.38 -14.61
CA ASN A 363 -12.53 -10.17 -15.81
C ASN A 363 -11.95 -9.28 -16.91
N PHE A 364 -10.68 -9.52 -17.26
CA PHE A 364 -9.99 -8.71 -18.29
C PHE A 364 -10.40 -9.06 -19.70
N THR A 365 -10.77 -10.33 -19.95
CA THR A 365 -11.05 -10.81 -21.29
C THR A 365 -12.55 -11.02 -21.51
N LYS A 366 -12.95 -11.00 -22.78
CA LYS A 366 -14.32 -11.31 -23.19
C LYS A 366 -14.65 -12.80 -23.08
N TYR A 367 -13.62 -13.64 -22.85
CA TYR A 367 -13.77 -15.09 -22.81
C TYR A 367 -13.16 -15.64 -21.52
N GLU A 368 -13.99 -15.85 -20.55
CA GLU A 368 -13.63 -16.30 -19.21
C GLU A 368 -12.69 -17.51 -19.13
N PRO A 369 -12.82 -18.57 -19.95
CA PRO A 369 -11.91 -19.71 -19.90
C PRO A 369 -10.45 -19.35 -20.14
N TRP A 370 -10.15 -18.28 -20.89
CA TRP A 370 -8.76 -17.84 -21.08
C TRP A 370 -8.18 -17.19 -19.82
N GLU A 371 -9.02 -16.56 -19.00
CA GLU A 371 -8.59 -16.00 -17.73
C GLU A 371 -8.30 -17.10 -16.71
N LEU A 372 -9.18 -18.09 -16.62
CA LEU A 372 -9.04 -19.23 -15.72
C LEU A 372 -7.80 -20.10 -16.06
N ASP A 373 -7.39 -20.13 -17.32
CA ASP A 373 -6.15 -20.81 -17.75
C ASP A 373 -4.90 -20.03 -17.32
N LYS A 374 -4.98 -18.68 -17.27
CA LYS A 374 -3.87 -17.80 -16.96
C LYS A 374 -3.73 -17.49 -15.47
N TYR A 375 -4.84 -17.38 -14.75
CA TYR A 375 -4.88 -16.96 -13.36
C TYR A 375 -5.48 -18.04 -12.47
N LYS A 376 -4.88 -18.25 -11.31
CA LYS A 376 -5.41 -19.17 -10.29
C LYS A 376 -6.74 -18.68 -9.69
N LYS A 377 -6.94 -17.36 -9.63
CA LYS A 377 -8.13 -16.70 -9.05
C LYS A 377 -8.62 -15.59 -9.99
N PRO A 378 -9.94 -15.31 -10.03
CA PRO A 378 -10.50 -14.21 -10.81
C PRO A 378 -10.29 -12.83 -10.14
N ASN A 379 -9.78 -12.81 -8.93
CA ASN A 379 -9.65 -11.63 -8.09
C ASN A 379 -8.24 -11.50 -7.51
N GLU A 380 -7.83 -10.28 -7.24
CA GLU A 380 -6.62 -9.94 -6.51
C GLU A 380 -6.93 -9.85 -5.01
N THR A 381 -6.09 -10.44 -4.17
CA THR A 381 -6.20 -10.24 -2.72
C THR A 381 -5.48 -8.93 -2.37
N ILE A 382 -6.24 -7.96 -1.90
CA ILE A 382 -5.74 -6.65 -1.47
C ILE A 382 -6.13 -6.44 -0.03
N LEU A 383 -5.16 -6.17 0.81
CA LEU A 383 -5.38 -5.75 2.19
C LEU A 383 -5.95 -4.32 2.21
N GLN A 384 -6.76 -4.03 3.20
CA GLN A 384 -7.32 -2.71 3.47
C GLN A 384 -6.82 -2.26 4.84
N THR A 385 -6.29 -1.06 4.96
CA THR A 385 -5.88 -0.52 6.25
C THR A 385 -7.11 -0.03 7.02
N VAL A 386 -7.20 -0.47 8.26
CA VAL A 386 -8.19 -0.02 9.23
C VAL A 386 -7.49 0.80 10.29
N ARG A 387 -8.02 1.97 10.59
CA ARG A 387 -7.53 2.89 11.60
C ARG A 387 -8.65 3.22 12.58
N ILE A 388 -8.52 2.81 13.83
CA ILE A 388 -9.52 3.04 14.88
C ILE A 388 -8.93 3.98 15.91
N PRO A 389 -9.48 5.21 16.10
CA PRO A 389 -8.94 6.12 17.07
C PRO A 389 -9.11 5.56 18.48
N LEU A 390 -8.11 5.68 19.33
CA LEU A 390 -8.17 5.21 20.71
C LEU A 390 -9.25 5.95 21.52
N SER A 391 -9.58 7.17 21.12
CA SER A 391 -10.75 7.90 21.69
C SER A 391 -12.06 7.12 21.56
N ALA A 392 -12.23 6.31 20.51
CA ALA A 392 -13.42 5.48 20.33
C ALA A 392 -13.58 4.41 21.42
N PHE A 393 -12.48 3.82 21.87
CA PHE A 393 -12.47 2.89 22.99
C PHE A 393 -12.75 3.60 24.32
N LEU A 394 -12.23 4.82 24.52
CA LEU A 394 -12.47 5.64 25.69
C LEU A 394 -13.91 6.16 25.78
N GLU A 395 -14.59 6.39 24.65
CA GLU A 395 -16.02 6.74 24.61
C GLU A 395 -16.91 5.59 25.10
N ILE A 396 -16.50 4.33 24.89
CA ILE A 396 -17.24 3.15 25.35
C ILE A 396 -16.92 2.86 26.81
N GLU A 397 -15.66 2.91 27.19
CA GLU A 397 -15.18 2.64 28.55
C GLU A 397 -14.15 3.69 28.98
N SER A 398 -14.61 4.73 29.64
CA SER A 398 -13.79 5.89 30.03
C SER A 398 -12.74 5.60 31.12
N ARG A 399 -12.80 4.44 31.76
CA ARG A 399 -11.82 4.00 32.76
C ARG A 399 -10.64 3.25 32.16
N LEU A 400 -10.70 2.91 30.85
CA LEU A 400 -9.60 2.23 30.17
C LEU A 400 -8.34 3.09 30.21
N ASP A 401 -7.26 2.54 30.72
CA ASP A 401 -5.94 3.17 30.72
C ASP A 401 -5.18 2.78 29.45
N ILE A 402 -5.24 3.64 28.42
CA ILE A 402 -4.59 3.39 27.14
C ILE A 402 -3.06 3.45 27.19
N GLU A 403 -2.47 4.00 28.26
CA GLU A 403 -1.02 4.00 28.47
C GLU A 403 -0.54 2.68 29.05
N LYS A 404 -1.44 1.81 29.51
CA LYS A 404 -1.14 0.56 30.20
C LYS A 404 -1.88 -0.63 29.58
N LEU A 405 -1.97 -0.65 28.28
CA LEU A 405 -2.60 -1.75 27.57
C LEU A 405 -1.80 -3.05 27.76
N THR A 406 -2.53 -4.14 27.97
CA THR A 406 -1.96 -5.48 28.15
C THR A 406 -2.40 -6.46 27.06
N GLN A 407 -3.52 -6.17 26.35
CA GLN A 407 -4.01 -7.08 25.31
C GLN A 407 -4.80 -6.32 24.23
N ILE A 408 -4.61 -6.77 22.99
CA ILE A 408 -5.47 -6.48 21.83
C ILE A 408 -6.17 -7.79 21.46
N SER A 409 -7.50 -7.77 21.30
CA SER A 409 -8.24 -8.98 20.96
C SER A 409 -9.21 -8.73 19.79
N PHE A 410 -9.20 -9.66 18.82
CA PHE A 410 -10.16 -9.75 17.73
C PHE A 410 -11.13 -10.88 18.01
N SER A 411 -12.40 -10.58 18.24
CA SER A 411 -13.45 -11.55 18.51
C SER A 411 -14.35 -11.73 17.29
N PHE A 412 -14.47 -12.98 16.86
CA PHE A 412 -15.23 -13.37 15.66
C PHE A 412 -16.67 -13.75 16.05
N ASP A 413 -17.41 -12.78 16.59
CA ASP A 413 -18.70 -12.95 17.23
C ASP A 413 -19.87 -12.30 16.47
N GLN A 414 -19.58 -11.44 15.47
CA GLN A 414 -20.60 -10.72 14.71
C GLN A 414 -21.02 -11.48 13.44
N THR A 415 -20.07 -11.90 12.61
CA THR A 415 -20.32 -12.71 11.42
C THR A 415 -20.24 -14.19 11.78
N SER A 416 -21.25 -15.00 11.42
CA SER A 416 -21.35 -16.39 11.85
C SER A 416 -20.24 -17.31 11.33
N SER A 417 -19.65 -16.99 10.19
CA SER A 417 -18.49 -17.70 9.64
C SER A 417 -17.69 -16.79 8.74
N GLY A 418 -16.38 -16.94 8.72
CA GLY A 418 -15.51 -16.11 7.91
C GLY A 418 -14.16 -16.75 7.65
N ASN A 419 -13.43 -16.12 6.77
CA ASN A 419 -12.01 -16.37 6.50
C ASN A 419 -11.40 -15.03 6.10
N ILE A 420 -10.40 -14.59 6.83
CA ILE A 420 -9.72 -13.31 6.60
C ILE A 420 -8.21 -13.49 6.59
N PHE A 421 -7.56 -12.48 6.06
CA PHE A 421 -6.16 -12.20 6.34
C PHE A 421 -6.07 -10.99 7.26
N LEU A 422 -5.19 -11.04 8.26
CA LEU A 422 -4.78 -9.91 9.09
C LEU A 422 -3.28 -9.69 8.95
N ASP A 423 -2.86 -8.43 9.04
CA ASP A 423 -1.48 -8.02 8.89
C ASP A 423 -1.25 -6.65 9.51
N GLU A 424 0.03 -6.28 9.71
CA GLU A 424 0.44 -4.95 10.16
C GLU A 424 -0.37 -4.45 11.36
N ILE A 425 -0.54 -5.29 12.39
CA ILE A 425 -1.24 -4.91 13.62
C ILE A 425 -0.30 -4.06 14.48
N GLY A 426 -0.73 -2.86 14.84
CA GLY A 426 0.08 -1.94 15.62
C GLY A 426 -0.64 -0.69 16.05
N PHE A 427 0.12 0.28 16.51
CA PHE A 427 -0.38 1.59 16.88
C PHE A 427 0.27 2.68 16.05
N GLU A 428 -0.46 3.78 15.86
CA GLU A 428 0.00 4.96 15.16
C GLU A 428 -0.41 6.23 15.90
N LYS A 429 0.45 7.25 15.89
CA LYS A 429 0.21 8.53 16.56
C LYS A 429 -0.46 9.56 15.67
#